data_586049dbfa242deb789c15bac9017759
#
_entry.id   586049dbfa242deb789c15bac9017759
#
_cell.length_a   1.000
_cell.length_b   1.000
_cell.length_c   1.000
_cell.angle_alpha   90.00
_cell.angle_beta   90.00
_cell.angle_gamma   90.00
#
_symmetry.space_group_name_H-M   'P 1'
#
loop_
_entity.id
_entity.type
_entity.pdbx_description
1 polymer ?
#
loop_
_entity_poly.entity_id
_entity_poly.type
_entity_poly.pdbx_seq_one_letter_code
_entity_poly.pdbx_strand_id
1 'polypeptide(L)'
;MKYKISVISGDGIGPEITKCSIDVIRAIEKKIDVEFDLIDIEAGDSALKNNGIALSESAIKEIRNTDACIKAPVGESAMEVIVKLRQLFDLYVNLRPAKSFPTVKSLEENIDIMIVRENTEDLYKGQEFRIGDKAIALRTISEKASTRIAKYAFNVAKSRNKKVTAVHKSNVLKMTDGLFSECVNKVAQVHKDIEFSELYVDACAMNLIRNPREFDVIVTTNMFGDILSDEAA
;
A
#
# COMPACT_ATOMS: atom_id res chain seq x y z
N MET A 1 16.13 -13.03 19.80
CA MET A 1 14.68 -13.18 19.50
C MET A 1 14.51 -13.97 18.21
N LYS A 2 13.46 -14.81 18.10
CA LYS A 2 13.22 -15.58 16.87
C LYS A 2 11.87 -15.21 16.28
N TYR A 3 11.84 -14.87 14.97
CA TYR A 3 10.63 -14.53 14.21
C TYR A 3 10.43 -15.50 13.06
N LYS A 4 9.18 -15.84 12.78
CA LYS A 4 8.80 -16.63 11.62
C LYS A 4 8.34 -15.70 10.50
N ILE A 5 8.94 -15.84 9.34
CA ILE A 5 8.62 -15.01 8.17
C ILE A 5 8.21 -15.92 7.02
N SER A 6 6.97 -15.81 6.56
CA SER A 6 6.57 -16.45 5.32
C SER A 6 7.14 -15.69 4.11
N VAL A 7 7.54 -16.44 3.08
CA VAL A 7 8.15 -15.88 1.87
C VAL A 7 7.38 -16.36 0.65
N ILE A 8 6.79 -15.45 -0.09
CA ILE A 8 6.17 -15.69 -1.41
C ILE A 8 7.12 -15.13 -2.45
N SER A 9 7.88 -16.01 -3.09
CA SER A 9 8.84 -15.61 -4.13
C SER A 9 8.17 -15.12 -5.41
N GLY A 10 6.91 -15.48 -5.62
CA GLY A 10 6.11 -15.04 -6.76
C GLY A 10 6.63 -15.48 -8.10
N ASP A 11 6.39 -14.67 -9.14
CA ASP A 11 6.65 -15.00 -10.54
C ASP A 11 7.57 -13.97 -11.22
N GLY A 12 7.99 -14.25 -12.44
CA GLY A 12 8.82 -13.36 -13.24
C GLY A 12 10.15 -13.01 -12.55
N ILE A 13 10.36 -11.73 -12.24
CA ILE A 13 11.55 -11.24 -11.51
C ILE A 13 11.51 -11.59 -10.01
N GLY A 14 10.34 -12.03 -9.50
CA GLY A 14 10.09 -12.29 -8.08
C GLY A 14 11.14 -13.14 -7.39
N PRO A 15 11.47 -14.36 -7.91
CA PRO A 15 12.48 -15.23 -7.31
C PRO A 15 13.86 -14.58 -7.19
N GLU A 16 14.28 -13.79 -8.18
CA GLU A 16 15.59 -13.11 -8.18
C GLU A 16 15.65 -12.05 -7.06
N ILE A 17 14.66 -11.15 -7.00
CA ILE A 17 14.65 -10.10 -5.97
C ILE A 17 14.41 -10.65 -4.57
N THR A 18 13.65 -11.77 -4.45
CA THR A 18 13.47 -12.46 -3.17
C THR A 18 14.79 -13.01 -2.66
N LYS A 19 15.60 -13.64 -3.52
CA LYS A 19 16.92 -14.12 -3.14
C LYS A 19 17.80 -12.99 -2.62
N CYS A 20 17.86 -11.86 -3.31
CA CYS A 20 18.61 -10.69 -2.85
C CYS A 20 18.09 -10.18 -1.49
N SER A 21 16.78 -10.15 -1.29
CA SER A 21 16.17 -9.74 -0.02
C SER A 21 16.55 -10.70 1.13
N ILE A 22 16.54 -12.01 0.87
CA ILE A 22 16.97 -13.03 1.84
C ILE A 22 18.45 -12.86 2.19
N ASP A 23 19.32 -12.61 1.22
CA ASP A 23 20.73 -12.38 1.46
C ASP A 23 20.97 -11.18 2.38
N VAL A 24 20.19 -10.09 2.21
CA VAL A 24 20.21 -8.93 3.11
C VAL A 24 19.75 -9.31 4.52
N ILE A 25 18.66 -10.06 4.65
CA ILE A 25 18.14 -10.54 5.94
C ILE A 25 19.22 -11.37 6.66
N ARG A 26 19.86 -12.31 5.98
CA ARG A 26 20.92 -13.15 6.54
C ARG A 26 22.16 -12.35 6.93
N ALA A 27 22.45 -11.26 6.22
CA ALA A 27 23.52 -10.34 6.60
C ALA A 27 23.17 -9.51 7.86
N ILE A 28 21.90 -9.14 8.02
CA ILE A 28 21.41 -8.42 9.21
C ILE A 28 21.47 -9.34 10.44
N GLU A 29 21.03 -10.59 10.36
CA GLU A 29 21.09 -11.58 11.45
C GLU A 29 22.48 -11.68 12.08
N LYS A 30 23.54 -11.53 11.26
CA LYS A 30 24.92 -11.57 11.75
C LYS A 30 25.32 -10.33 12.58
N LYS A 31 24.51 -9.28 12.54
CA LYS A 31 24.80 -7.99 13.20
C LYS A 31 23.90 -7.69 14.39
N ILE A 32 22.76 -8.36 14.48
CA ILE A 32 21.77 -8.17 15.54
C ILE A 32 21.43 -9.52 16.18
N ASP A 33 21.03 -9.52 17.45
CA ASP A 33 20.61 -10.74 18.15
C ASP A 33 19.15 -11.12 17.81
N VAL A 34 18.93 -11.38 16.53
CA VAL A 34 17.62 -11.80 16.00
C VAL A 34 17.83 -12.93 14.98
N GLU A 35 17.00 -13.95 15.03
CA GLU A 35 16.95 -15.07 14.09
C GLU A 35 15.63 -15.02 13.31
N PHE A 36 15.69 -15.19 11.98
CA PHE A 36 14.52 -15.27 11.13
C PHE A 36 14.36 -16.68 10.56
N ASP A 37 13.27 -17.34 10.93
CA ASP A 37 12.84 -18.62 10.37
C ASP A 37 12.02 -18.33 9.11
N LEU A 38 12.63 -18.54 7.94
CA LEU A 38 12.02 -18.26 6.64
C LEU A 38 11.27 -19.50 6.13
N ILE A 39 9.98 -19.33 5.87
CA ILE A 39 9.06 -20.40 5.43
C ILE A 39 8.59 -20.08 4.01
N ASP A 40 9.00 -20.90 3.04
CA ASP A 40 8.60 -20.71 1.65
C ASP A 40 7.12 -21.07 1.46
N ILE A 41 6.40 -20.17 0.81
CA ILE A 41 4.97 -20.30 0.48
C ILE A 41 4.80 -20.32 -1.03
N GLU A 42 4.24 -21.40 -1.54
CA GLU A 42 3.90 -21.50 -2.95
C GLU A 42 2.63 -20.68 -3.24
N ALA A 43 2.79 -19.65 -4.07
CA ALA A 43 1.69 -18.80 -4.56
C ALA A 43 2.08 -18.10 -5.86
N GLY A 44 1.09 -17.72 -6.66
CA GLY A 44 1.29 -17.04 -7.94
C GLY A 44 0.90 -17.88 -9.14
N ASP A 45 1.35 -17.49 -10.33
CA ASP A 45 1.06 -18.18 -11.60
C ASP A 45 1.64 -19.59 -11.62
N SER A 46 2.81 -19.80 -11.02
CA SER A 46 3.42 -21.10 -10.91
C SER A 46 2.55 -22.06 -10.08
N ALA A 47 2.02 -21.61 -8.95
CA ALA A 47 1.09 -22.37 -8.12
C ALA A 47 -0.22 -22.66 -8.85
N LEU A 48 -0.76 -21.66 -9.55
CA LEU A 48 -1.97 -21.79 -10.36
C LEU A 48 -1.79 -22.86 -11.45
N LYS A 49 -0.66 -22.83 -12.16
CA LYS A 49 -0.36 -23.78 -13.22
C LYS A 49 -0.16 -25.22 -12.71
N ASN A 50 0.51 -25.39 -11.57
CA ASN A 50 0.85 -26.68 -11.02
C ASN A 50 -0.31 -27.32 -10.26
N ASN A 51 -1.05 -26.54 -9.50
CA ASN A 51 -2.04 -26.99 -8.52
C ASN A 51 -3.47 -26.54 -8.84
N GLY A 52 -3.68 -25.71 -9.88
CA GLY A 52 -4.98 -25.16 -10.24
C GLY A 52 -5.47 -24.04 -9.32
N ILE A 53 -4.67 -23.64 -8.33
CA ILE A 53 -5.04 -22.60 -7.33
C ILE A 53 -3.81 -21.72 -7.09
N ALA A 54 -3.97 -20.40 -7.31
CA ALA A 54 -2.89 -19.44 -7.15
C ALA A 54 -2.46 -19.22 -5.68
N LEU A 55 -3.38 -19.43 -4.72
CA LEU A 55 -3.14 -19.34 -3.28
C LEU A 55 -4.04 -20.34 -2.55
N SER A 56 -3.45 -21.44 -2.04
CA SER A 56 -4.18 -22.49 -1.35
C SER A 56 -4.58 -22.12 0.09
N GLU A 57 -5.59 -22.82 0.63
CA GLU A 57 -5.99 -22.63 2.05
C GLU A 57 -4.88 -23.07 3.02
N SER A 58 -4.06 -24.06 2.66
CA SER A 58 -2.88 -24.43 3.45
C SER A 58 -1.84 -23.31 3.48
N ALA A 59 -1.57 -22.65 2.35
CA ALA A 59 -0.69 -21.49 2.28
C ALA A 59 -1.20 -20.33 3.16
N ILE A 60 -2.49 -20.03 3.09
CA ILE A 60 -3.12 -18.99 3.94
C ILE A 60 -2.96 -19.31 5.42
N LYS A 61 -3.19 -20.58 5.82
CA LYS A 61 -3.02 -21.02 7.20
C LYS A 61 -1.58 -20.90 7.66
N GLU A 62 -0.63 -21.22 6.79
CA GLU A 62 0.80 -21.11 7.11
C GLU A 62 1.23 -19.65 7.27
N ILE A 63 0.83 -18.75 6.35
CA ILE A 63 1.05 -17.29 6.48
C ILE A 63 0.48 -16.76 7.80
N ARG A 64 -0.71 -17.22 8.20
CA ARG A 64 -1.34 -16.80 9.46
C ARG A 64 -0.55 -17.16 10.72
N ASN A 65 0.30 -18.20 10.64
CA ASN A 65 1.14 -18.67 11.74
C ASN A 65 2.54 -18.03 11.73
N THR A 66 2.76 -17.01 10.91
CA THR A 66 4.02 -16.25 10.84
C THR A 66 3.84 -14.83 11.36
N ASP A 67 4.94 -14.20 11.77
CA ASP A 67 4.94 -12.84 12.31
C ASP A 67 4.83 -11.79 11.21
N ALA A 68 5.35 -12.11 10.01
CA ALA A 68 5.27 -11.26 8.83
C ALA A 68 5.36 -12.11 7.54
N CYS A 69 5.04 -11.49 6.41
CA CYS A 69 5.15 -12.09 5.09
C CYS A 69 5.94 -11.19 4.15
N ILE A 70 6.99 -11.74 3.55
CA ILE A 70 7.68 -11.14 2.41
C ILE A 70 6.99 -11.65 1.16
N LYS A 71 6.55 -10.74 0.29
CA LYS A 71 5.87 -11.07 -0.96
C LYS A 71 6.49 -10.33 -2.12
N ALA A 72 7.04 -11.06 -3.06
CA ALA A 72 7.49 -10.55 -4.35
C ALA A 72 6.33 -10.47 -5.37
N PRO A 73 6.53 -9.88 -6.56
CA PRO A 73 5.51 -9.82 -7.60
C PRO A 73 4.95 -11.20 -7.96
N VAL A 74 3.65 -11.25 -8.21
CA VAL A 74 2.96 -12.41 -8.80
C VAL A 74 2.48 -12.05 -10.20
N GLY A 75 2.34 -13.04 -11.07
CA GLY A 75 1.88 -12.82 -12.44
C GLY A 75 0.43 -12.32 -12.53
N GLU A 76 0.04 -11.83 -13.70
CA GLU A 76 -1.28 -11.23 -13.92
C GLU A 76 -2.43 -12.23 -13.69
N SER A 77 -2.23 -13.50 -14.03
CA SER A 77 -3.23 -14.56 -13.80
C SER A 77 -3.49 -14.85 -12.33
N ALA A 78 -2.58 -14.42 -11.45
CA ALA A 78 -2.64 -14.59 -9.99
C ALA A 78 -2.85 -13.28 -9.22
N MET A 79 -3.30 -12.21 -9.88
CA MET A 79 -3.55 -10.90 -9.23
C MET A 79 -4.46 -10.99 -8.02
N GLU A 80 -5.42 -11.93 -8.02
CA GLU A 80 -6.32 -12.17 -6.89
C GLU A 80 -5.58 -12.53 -5.59
N VAL A 81 -4.36 -13.09 -5.66
CA VAL A 81 -3.53 -13.41 -4.49
C VAL A 81 -3.31 -12.18 -3.61
N ILE A 82 -2.96 -11.05 -4.22
CA ILE A 82 -2.67 -9.81 -3.49
C ILE A 82 -3.93 -9.28 -2.81
N VAL A 83 -5.03 -9.21 -3.56
CA VAL A 83 -6.32 -8.69 -3.04
C VAL A 83 -6.83 -9.59 -1.92
N LYS A 84 -6.76 -10.92 -2.12
CA LYS A 84 -7.17 -11.93 -1.12
C LYS A 84 -6.36 -11.79 0.18
N LEU A 85 -5.04 -11.66 0.10
CA LEU A 85 -4.18 -11.47 1.28
C LEU A 85 -4.52 -10.17 2.01
N ARG A 86 -4.68 -9.05 1.31
CA ARG A 86 -5.05 -7.76 1.91
C ARG A 86 -6.35 -7.83 2.69
N GLN A 87 -7.36 -8.52 2.15
CA GLN A 87 -8.67 -8.66 2.78
C GLN A 87 -8.65 -9.66 3.95
N LEU A 88 -8.05 -10.84 3.78
CA LEU A 88 -8.01 -11.89 4.80
C LEU A 88 -7.23 -11.51 6.06
N PHE A 89 -6.19 -10.70 5.91
CA PHE A 89 -5.33 -10.25 7.01
C PHE A 89 -5.61 -8.81 7.43
N ASP A 90 -6.66 -8.18 6.87
CA ASP A 90 -7.02 -6.76 7.10
C ASP A 90 -5.80 -5.82 7.00
N LEU A 91 -5.01 -6.00 5.94
CA LEU A 91 -3.82 -5.19 5.68
C LEU A 91 -4.25 -3.81 5.14
N TYR A 92 -4.87 -3.01 6.00
CA TYR A 92 -5.55 -1.78 5.63
C TYR A 92 -4.62 -0.60 5.29
N VAL A 93 -3.36 -0.69 5.67
CA VAL A 93 -2.36 0.32 5.36
C VAL A 93 -1.40 -0.19 4.29
N ASN A 94 -1.23 0.56 3.23
CA ASN A 94 -0.16 0.37 2.26
C ASN A 94 0.77 1.58 2.33
N LEU A 95 1.96 1.39 2.90
CA LEU A 95 2.98 2.43 2.97
C LEU A 95 3.82 2.41 1.70
N ARG A 96 3.84 3.53 0.99
CA ARG A 96 4.58 3.72 -0.26
C ARG A 96 5.57 4.86 -0.09
N PRO A 97 6.83 4.58 0.31
CA PRO A 97 7.87 5.58 0.36
C PRO A 97 8.36 5.92 -1.06
N ALA A 98 8.38 7.20 -1.40
CA ALA A 98 9.05 7.73 -2.58
C ALA A 98 10.24 8.57 -2.11
N LYS A 99 11.45 8.11 -2.42
CA LYS A 99 12.67 8.73 -1.95
C LYS A 99 13.75 8.76 -3.03
N SER A 100 14.29 9.95 -3.32
CA SER A 100 15.43 10.07 -4.22
C SER A 100 16.72 9.59 -3.55
N PHE A 101 17.57 8.92 -4.31
CA PHE A 101 18.89 8.45 -3.87
C PHE A 101 19.99 9.30 -4.48
N PRO A 102 21.04 9.69 -3.72
CA PRO A 102 22.08 10.64 -4.18
C PRO A 102 22.83 10.22 -5.44
N THR A 103 22.86 8.93 -5.76
CA THR A 103 23.59 8.38 -6.91
C THR A 103 22.68 7.96 -8.07
N VAL A 104 21.38 8.13 -7.91
CA VAL A 104 20.39 7.78 -8.93
C VAL A 104 19.80 9.05 -9.53
N LYS A 105 19.84 9.15 -10.86
CA LYS A 105 19.25 10.30 -11.56
C LYS A 105 17.73 10.26 -11.38
N SER A 106 17.16 11.31 -10.84
CA SER A 106 15.73 11.57 -10.72
C SER A 106 15.36 12.92 -11.31
N LEU A 107 14.07 13.18 -11.51
CA LEU A 107 13.60 14.49 -11.98
C LEU A 107 13.90 15.58 -10.95
N GLU A 108 13.70 15.26 -9.66
CA GLU A 108 13.97 16.15 -8.53
C GLU A 108 14.81 15.42 -7.49
N GLU A 109 15.75 16.15 -6.88
CA GLU A 109 16.60 15.65 -5.80
C GLU A 109 16.01 15.95 -4.42
N ASN A 110 16.43 15.22 -3.40
CA ASN A 110 16.03 15.42 -1.99
C ASN A 110 14.53 15.22 -1.75
N ILE A 111 13.93 14.27 -2.47
CA ILE A 111 12.56 13.83 -2.25
C ILE A 111 12.53 12.78 -1.14
N ASP A 112 11.61 12.93 -0.20
CA ASP A 112 11.28 11.95 0.84
C ASP A 112 9.80 12.08 1.19
N ILE A 113 8.94 11.41 0.44
CA ILE A 113 7.48 11.44 0.59
C ILE A 113 7.01 10.07 1.06
N MET A 114 6.07 10.04 2.00
CA MET A 114 5.38 8.83 2.43
C MET A 114 3.93 8.88 1.99
N ILE A 115 3.52 8.02 1.07
CA ILE A 115 2.12 7.88 0.70
C ILE A 115 1.49 6.76 1.56
N VAL A 116 0.49 7.13 2.34
CA VAL A 116 -0.31 6.26 3.20
C VAL A 116 -1.61 5.96 2.45
N ARG A 117 -1.60 4.86 1.69
CA ARG A 117 -2.71 4.40 0.84
C ARG A 117 -3.64 3.50 1.65
N GLU A 118 -4.93 3.79 1.66
CA GLU A 118 -5.95 2.82 2.09
C GLU A 118 -5.88 1.58 1.17
N ASN A 119 -6.08 0.38 1.71
CA ASN A 119 -5.70 -0.83 0.99
C ASN A 119 -6.77 -1.94 0.99
N THR A 120 -7.97 -1.70 1.52
CA THR A 120 -9.01 -2.74 1.69
C THR A 120 -10.35 -2.42 1.02
N GLU A 121 -10.55 -1.20 0.58
CA GLU A 121 -11.79 -0.72 -0.02
C GLU A 121 -11.59 -0.17 -1.43
N ASP A 122 -12.48 0.75 -1.84
CA ASP A 122 -12.50 1.40 -3.14
C ASP A 122 -12.95 0.44 -4.26
N LEU A 123 -12.56 0.67 -5.48
CA LEU A 123 -12.82 -0.18 -6.64
C LEU A 123 -12.15 -1.56 -6.54
N TYR A 124 -11.12 -1.69 -5.70
CA TYR A 124 -10.42 -2.96 -5.44
C TYR A 124 -11.26 -4.03 -4.72
N LYS A 125 -12.51 -3.71 -4.36
CA LYS A 125 -13.49 -4.74 -3.95
C LYS A 125 -14.01 -5.57 -5.11
N GLY A 126 -13.72 -5.19 -6.36
CA GLY A 126 -14.11 -5.96 -7.55
C GLY A 126 -15.63 -6.07 -7.75
N GLN A 127 -16.42 -5.13 -7.21
CA GLN A 127 -17.86 -5.13 -7.36
C GLN A 127 -18.24 -4.42 -8.66
N GLU A 128 -18.29 -5.17 -9.75
CA GLU A 128 -18.65 -4.64 -11.05
C GLU A 128 -19.59 -5.59 -11.82
N PHE A 129 -20.41 -5.01 -12.70
CA PHE A 129 -21.38 -5.75 -13.50
C PHE A 129 -21.74 -4.99 -14.78
N ARG A 130 -22.39 -5.69 -15.72
CA ARG A 130 -22.93 -5.10 -16.95
C ARG A 130 -24.46 -5.05 -16.92
N ILE A 131 -25.01 -3.96 -17.45
CA ILE A 131 -26.45 -3.81 -17.74
C ILE A 131 -26.59 -3.34 -19.19
N GLY A 132 -26.97 -4.24 -20.08
CA GLY A 132 -27.02 -3.96 -21.51
C GLY A 132 -25.65 -3.60 -22.07
N ASP A 133 -25.51 -2.41 -22.62
CA ASP A 133 -24.30 -1.84 -23.20
C ASP A 133 -23.41 -1.09 -22.18
N LYS A 134 -23.85 -1.04 -20.90
CA LYS A 134 -23.14 -0.29 -19.84
C LYS A 134 -22.41 -1.22 -18.90
N ALA A 135 -21.19 -0.84 -18.50
CA ALA A 135 -20.44 -1.44 -17.42
C ALA A 135 -20.47 -0.51 -16.20
N ILE A 136 -20.69 -1.06 -15.02
CA ILE A 136 -20.83 -0.33 -13.75
C ILE A 136 -19.86 -0.94 -12.74
N ALA A 137 -19.08 -0.09 -12.08
CA ALA A 137 -18.24 -0.46 -10.94
C ALA A 137 -18.70 0.29 -9.68
N LEU A 138 -18.79 -0.43 -8.55
CA LEU A 138 -19.20 0.17 -7.28
C LEU A 138 -17.95 0.55 -6.49
N ARG A 139 -17.81 1.83 -6.23
CA ARG A 139 -16.78 2.37 -5.36
C ARG A 139 -17.30 2.47 -3.93
N THR A 140 -16.65 1.78 -3.01
CA THR A 140 -17.03 1.75 -1.58
C THR A 140 -15.99 2.48 -0.75
N ILE A 141 -16.42 3.50 0.00
CA ILE A 141 -15.60 4.22 0.99
C ILE A 141 -16.39 4.22 2.30
N SER A 142 -15.78 3.77 3.40
CA SER A 142 -16.43 3.73 4.70
C SER A 142 -15.79 4.68 5.72
N GLU A 143 -16.55 5.12 6.70
CA GLU A 143 -16.06 5.93 7.82
C GLU A 143 -14.97 5.19 8.61
N LYS A 144 -15.15 3.86 8.81
CA LYS A 144 -14.20 3.01 9.53
C LYS A 144 -12.83 3.01 8.84
N ALA A 145 -12.79 2.72 7.54
CA ALA A 145 -11.54 2.64 6.78
C ALA A 145 -10.88 4.03 6.64
N SER A 146 -11.67 5.05 6.32
CA SER A 146 -11.18 6.43 6.20
C SER A 146 -10.59 6.96 7.50
N THR A 147 -11.25 6.70 8.63
CA THR A 147 -10.76 7.15 9.94
C THR A 147 -9.47 6.43 10.36
N ARG A 148 -9.40 5.08 10.16
CA ARG A 148 -8.22 4.32 10.55
C ARG A 148 -6.98 4.66 9.71
N ILE A 149 -7.16 4.87 8.41
CA ILE A 149 -6.03 5.25 7.55
C ILE A 149 -5.56 6.68 7.85
N ALA A 150 -6.48 7.61 8.13
CA ALA A 150 -6.15 8.95 8.57
C ALA A 150 -5.32 8.92 9.87
N LYS A 151 -5.79 8.23 10.91
CA LYS A 151 -5.06 8.09 12.17
C LYS A 151 -3.65 7.55 11.96
N TYR A 152 -3.50 6.58 11.07
CA TYR A 152 -2.19 6.02 10.76
C TYR A 152 -1.28 7.06 10.09
N ALA A 153 -1.78 7.81 9.10
CA ALA A 153 -1.03 8.86 8.43
C ALA A 153 -0.54 9.96 9.38
N PHE A 154 -1.42 10.44 10.27
CA PHE A 154 -1.04 11.41 11.29
C PHE A 154 -0.01 10.83 12.28
N ASN A 155 -0.09 9.53 12.61
CA ASN A 155 0.92 8.90 13.45
C ASN A 155 2.29 8.80 12.74
N VAL A 156 2.32 8.48 11.45
CA VAL A 156 3.55 8.50 10.63
C VAL A 156 4.15 9.91 10.61
N ALA A 157 3.34 10.94 10.42
CA ALA A 157 3.80 12.33 10.34
C ALA A 157 4.48 12.82 11.64
N LYS A 158 4.13 12.27 12.82
CA LYS A 158 4.76 12.65 14.10
C LYS A 158 6.29 12.42 14.12
N SER A 159 6.76 11.40 13.44
CA SER A 159 8.18 11.06 13.33
C SER A 159 8.86 11.64 12.08
N ARG A 160 8.13 12.45 11.31
CA ARG A 160 8.60 13.10 10.07
C ARG A 160 8.50 14.63 10.20
N ASN A 161 8.26 15.33 9.10
CA ASN A 161 8.20 16.81 9.08
C ASN A 161 6.88 17.38 9.59
N LYS A 162 6.00 16.55 10.18
CA LYS A 162 4.71 16.95 10.76
C LYS A 162 3.78 17.64 9.77
N LYS A 163 3.72 17.15 8.55
CA LYS A 163 2.84 17.65 7.51
C LYS A 163 2.06 16.50 6.89
N VAL A 164 0.73 16.65 6.80
CA VAL A 164 -0.19 15.68 6.17
C VAL A 164 -1.00 16.38 5.11
N THR A 165 -1.01 15.81 3.90
CA THR A 165 -1.89 16.24 2.81
C THR A 165 -2.89 15.13 2.51
N ALA A 166 -4.19 15.39 2.70
CA ALA A 166 -5.26 14.48 2.29
C ALA A 166 -5.58 14.66 0.81
N VAL A 167 -5.60 13.56 0.07
CA VAL A 167 -5.86 13.61 -1.38
C VAL A 167 -7.12 12.84 -1.74
N HIS A 168 -8.03 13.50 -2.45
CA HIS A 168 -9.36 13.00 -2.81
C HIS A 168 -9.93 13.74 -4.02
N LYS A 169 -11.18 13.45 -4.41
CA LYS A 169 -11.91 14.16 -5.48
C LYS A 169 -13.32 14.55 -5.04
N SER A 170 -13.48 15.10 -3.85
CA SER A 170 -14.77 15.41 -3.23
C SER A 170 -15.61 16.45 -3.99
N ASN A 171 -14.99 17.27 -4.86
CA ASN A 171 -15.73 18.17 -5.74
C ASN A 171 -16.58 17.44 -6.80
N VAL A 172 -16.22 16.20 -7.15
CA VAL A 172 -16.94 15.34 -8.08
C VAL A 172 -17.63 14.20 -7.33
N LEU A 173 -16.88 13.48 -6.50
CA LEU A 173 -17.35 12.32 -5.73
C LEU A 173 -17.81 12.76 -4.32
N LYS A 174 -18.91 13.52 -4.29
CA LYS A 174 -19.37 14.21 -3.07
C LYS A 174 -19.70 13.26 -1.91
N MET A 175 -20.22 12.07 -2.19
CA MET A 175 -20.60 11.13 -1.14
C MET A 175 -19.41 10.29 -0.68
N THR A 176 -18.66 9.69 -1.58
CA THR A 176 -17.54 8.80 -1.23
C THR A 176 -16.33 9.58 -0.76
N ASP A 177 -15.80 10.49 -1.57
CA ASP A 177 -14.64 11.27 -1.22
C ASP A 177 -14.95 12.40 -0.23
N GLY A 178 -16.21 12.88 -0.22
CA GLY A 178 -16.70 13.77 0.83
C GLY A 178 -16.62 13.10 2.20
N LEU A 179 -17.05 11.84 2.34
CA LEU A 179 -16.92 11.07 3.56
C LEU A 179 -15.45 10.87 3.97
N PHE A 180 -14.58 10.55 3.01
CA PHE A 180 -13.14 10.44 3.28
C PHE A 180 -12.57 11.76 3.82
N SER A 181 -12.84 12.87 3.14
CA SER A 181 -12.42 14.22 3.57
C SER A 181 -12.92 14.54 4.99
N GLU A 182 -14.20 14.34 5.27
CA GLU A 182 -14.76 14.54 6.61
C GLU A 182 -14.06 13.75 7.70
N CYS A 183 -13.75 12.46 7.43
CA CYS A 183 -13.05 11.60 8.38
C CYS A 183 -11.63 12.07 8.64
N VAL A 184 -10.89 12.46 7.59
CA VAL A 184 -9.52 12.96 7.74
C VAL A 184 -9.51 14.30 8.50
N ASN A 185 -10.43 15.20 8.18
CA ASN A 185 -10.60 16.48 8.89
C ASN A 185 -10.87 16.27 10.39
N LYS A 186 -11.76 15.34 10.76
CA LYS A 186 -12.01 14.99 12.18
C LYS A 186 -10.73 14.53 12.89
N VAL A 187 -9.89 13.75 12.22
CA VAL A 187 -8.60 13.32 12.78
C VAL A 187 -7.62 14.48 12.87
N ALA A 188 -7.56 15.36 11.88
CA ALA A 188 -6.69 16.54 11.88
C ALA A 188 -6.98 17.48 13.06
N GLN A 189 -8.26 17.65 13.42
CA GLN A 189 -8.68 18.53 14.54
C GLN A 189 -8.06 18.15 15.89
N VAL A 190 -7.69 16.88 16.10
CA VAL A 190 -7.05 16.41 17.34
C VAL A 190 -5.52 16.36 17.28
N HIS A 191 -4.94 16.67 16.12
CA HIS A 191 -3.50 16.70 15.87
C HIS A 191 -3.01 18.11 15.46
N LYS A 192 -3.27 19.10 16.30
CA LYS A 192 -2.97 20.52 16.01
C LYS A 192 -1.49 20.86 15.86
N ASP A 193 -0.61 19.95 16.25
CA ASP A 193 0.84 20.05 16.10
C ASP A 193 1.33 19.57 14.72
N ILE A 194 0.41 19.13 13.86
CA ILE A 194 0.69 18.65 12.50
C ILE A 194 0.01 19.60 11.51
N GLU A 195 0.78 20.12 10.56
CA GLU A 195 0.26 20.90 9.44
C GLU A 195 -0.64 20.01 8.57
N PHE A 196 -1.85 20.47 8.31
CA PHE A 196 -2.82 19.71 7.51
C PHE A 196 -3.32 20.52 6.33
N SER A 197 -3.37 19.87 5.17
CA SER A 197 -3.93 20.41 3.93
C SER A 197 -4.73 19.35 3.17
N GLU A 198 -5.58 19.79 2.26
CA GLU A 198 -6.32 18.93 1.34
C GLU A 198 -6.05 19.35 -0.10
N LEU A 199 -5.90 18.38 -0.99
CA LEU A 199 -5.76 18.59 -2.42
C LEU A 199 -6.68 17.67 -3.21
N TYR A 200 -7.16 18.14 -4.33
CA TYR A 200 -7.75 17.25 -5.33
C TYR A 200 -6.67 16.42 -6.01
N VAL A 201 -7.00 15.19 -6.36
CA VAL A 201 -6.02 14.22 -6.90
C VAL A 201 -5.30 14.73 -8.15
N ASP A 202 -5.99 15.42 -9.05
CA ASP A 202 -5.41 16.04 -10.24
C ASP A 202 -4.40 17.16 -9.90
N ALA A 203 -4.71 17.99 -8.90
CA ALA A 203 -3.79 19.00 -8.40
C ALA A 203 -2.58 18.37 -7.67
N CYS A 204 -2.81 17.30 -6.92
CA CYS A 204 -1.73 16.55 -6.27
C CYS A 204 -0.78 15.94 -7.30
N ALA A 205 -1.30 15.25 -8.32
CA ALA A 205 -0.52 14.68 -9.41
C ALA A 205 0.36 15.75 -10.10
N MET A 206 -0.22 16.87 -10.46
CA MET A 206 0.54 17.99 -11.02
C MET A 206 1.66 18.47 -10.07
N ASN A 207 1.39 18.59 -8.78
CA ASN A 207 2.35 19.10 -7.79
C ASN A 207 3.44 18.08 -7.44
N LEU A 208 3.19 16.78 -7.54
CA LEU A 208 4.22 15.75 -7.40
C LEU A 208 5.34 15.91 -8.43
N ILE A 209 5.01 16.44 -9.64
CA ILE A 209 6.00 16.75 -10.66
C ILE A 209 6.62 18.15 -10.48
N ARG A 210 5.80 19.17 -10.14
CA ARG A 210 6.24 20.56 -10.11
C ARG A 210 6.92 20.97 -8.81
N ASN A 211 6.42 20.50 -7.66
CA ASN A 211 6.85 20.90 -6.33
C ASN A 211 6.81 19.71 -5.36
N PRO A 212 7.45 18.56 -5.65
CA PRO A 212 7.33 17.35 -4.81
C PRO A 212 7.84 17.57 -3.39
N ARG A 213 8.76 18.51 -3.16
CA ARG A 213 9.32 18.83 -1.84
C ARG A 213 8.31 19.47 -0.88
N GLU A 214 7.15 19.88 -1.36
CA GLU A 214 6.07 20.40 -0.50
C GLU A 214 5.34 19.29 0.26
N PHE A 215 5.51 18.03 -0.16
CA PHE A 215 4.86 16.89 0.47
C PHE A 215 5.78 16.22 1.50
N ASP A 216 5.17 15.77 2.60
CA ASP A 216 5.80 14.90 3.59
C ASP A 216 5.02 13.58 3.70
N VAL A 217 3.79 13.64 4.21
CA VAL A 217 2.89 12.49 4.25
C VAL A 217 1.64 12.79 3.43
N ILE A 218 1.35 11.93 2.45
CA ILE A 218 0.09 11.96 1.69
C ILE A 218 -0.80 10.85 2.20
N VAL A 219 -2.07 11.14 2.52
CA VAL A 219 -3.07 10.13 2.83
C VAL A 219 -4.18 10.15 1.79
N THR A 220 -4.54 8.97 1.29
CA THR A 220 -5.53 8.89 0.20
C THR A 220 -6.23 7.53 0.16
N THR A 221 -7.28 7.46 -0.66
CA THR A 221 -8.04 6.23 -0.95
C THR A 221 -7.21 5.25 -1.79
N ASN A 222 -7.73 4.04 -1.97
CA ASN A 222 -6.96 2.93 -2.55
C ASN A 222 -6.52 3.22 -4.00
N MET A 223 -7.44 3.54 -4.90
CA MET A 223 -7.09 3.74 -6.31
C MET A 223 -6.19 4.97 -6.52
N PHE A 224 -6.49 6.08 -5.88
CA PHE A 224 -5.65 7.27 -6.01
C PHE A 224 -4.27 7.06 -5.41
N GLY A 225 -4.17 6.31 -4.30
CA GLY A 225 -2.89 5.96 -3.71
C GLY A 225 -2.04 5.05 -4.59
N ASP A 226 -2.65 4.20 -5.40
CA ASP A 226 -1.93 3.39 -6.38
C ASP A 226 -1.28 4.27 -7.46
N ILE A 227 -2.09 5.12 -8.08
CA ILE A 227 -1.63 6.00 -9.17
C ILE A 227 -0.56 6.98 -8.67
N LEU A 228 -0.85 7.69 -7.57
CA LEU A 228 0.06 8.72 -7.06
C LEU A 228 1.37 8.15 -6.53
N SER A 229 1.38 6.91 -6.01
CA SER A 229 2.61 6.30 -5.54
C SER A 229 3.55 5.90 -6.67
N ASP A 230 3.02 5.53 -7.82
CA ASP A 230 3.81 5.22 -9.01
C ASP A 230 4.31 6.50 -9.70
N GLU A 231 3.51 7.59 -9.66
CA GLU A 231 3.93 8.90 -10.14
C GLU A 231 5.04 9.53 -9.28
N ALA A 232 5.01 9.28 -7.97
CA ALA A 232 5.99 9.83 -7.03
C ALA A 232 7.32 9.06 -7.02
N ALA A 233 7.36 7.83 -7.56
CA ALA A 233 8.55 6.97 -7.58
C ALA A 233 9.47 7.29 -8.75
#